data_fe877f15bf5d2131446774fd37266f41
#
_entry.id   fe877f15bf5d2131446774fd37266f41
#
_cell.length_a   1.000
_cell.length_b   1.000
_cell.length_c   1.000
_cell.angle_alpha   90.00
_cell.angle_beta   90.00
_cell.angle_gamma   90.00
#
_symmetry.space_group_name_H-M   'P 1'
#
loop_
_entity.id
_entity.type
_entity.pdbx_description
1 polymer ?
#
loop_
_entity_poly.entity_id
_entity_poly.type
_entity_poly.pdbx_seq_one_letter_code
_entity_poly.pdbx_strand_id
1 'polypeptide(L)'
;QRDGQQTLKHSQDMRRDGASHTVSIEPDSLLHSIVQTDTLAVNSFHHQAVSEPGDLLKAVAHSSDGIIEAVESTEFKPILGVQWHPEAFFARQCETAMHALFEWLVQEATLFRQAKKIHAGTITLDSHCDTPMFFGDSQDDVNHMFTTRTSRVLVDLPKMTDGRLDASIMVAYIPQGERTDEGNSQ
;
A
#
# COMPACT_ATOMS: atom_id res chain seq x y z
N GLN A 1 -15.82 -21.43 16.20
CA GLN A 1 -15.61 -21.34 17.68
C GLN A 1 -14.14 -21.66 17.92
N ARG A 2 -13.34 -20.65 18.25
CA ARG A 2 -11.99 -20.86 18.80
C ARG A 2 -12.17 -21.21 20.27
N ASP A 3 -11.50 -22.27 20.71
CA ASP A 3 -11.64 -22.86 22.04
C ASP A 3 -11.52 -21.82 23.16
N GLY A 4 -12.61 -21.61 23.89
CA GLY A 4 -12.65 -20.92 25.19
C GLY A 4 -12.55 -19.39 25.19
N GLN A 5 -12.44 -18.72 24.04
CA GLN A 5 -12.44 -17.27 23.98
C GLN A 5 -13.87 -16.72 23.85
N GLN A 6 -14.20 -15.72 24.66
CA GLN A 6 -15.49 -15.04 24.60
C GLN A 6 -15.56 -14.26 23.28
N THR A 7 -16.39 -14.72 22.34
CA THR A 7 -16.56 -14.08 21.04
C THR A 7 -17.47 -12.85 21.16
N LEU A 8 -17.07 -11.76 20.56
CA LEU A 8 -17.90 -10.57 20.43
C LEU A 8 -18.97 -10.75 19.34
N LYS A 9 -20.07 -10.02 19.46
CA LYS A 9 -21.07 -9.94 18.40
C LYS A 9 -20.68 -8.85 17.41
N HIS A 10 -20.06 -9.24 16.29
CA HIS A 10 -19.62 -8.32 15.24
C HIS A 10 -20.73 -7.83 14.29
N SER A 11 -21.96 -8.26 14.49
CA SER A 11 -23.15 -7.72 13.84
C SER A 11 -24.06 -7.14 14.92
N GLN A 12 -23.86 -5.85 15.24
CA GLN A 12 -24.58 -5.19 16.33
C GLN A 12 -26.06 -4.96 16.03
N ASP A 13 -26.90 -4.99 17.07
CA ASP A 13 -28.34 -4.69 16.99
C ASP A 13 -28.65 -3.22 17.35
N MET A 14 -27.64 -2.44 17.73
CA MET A 14 -27.79 -1.04 18.12
C MET A 14 -27.70 -0.08 16.93
N ARG A 15 -27.92 1.20 17.17
CA ARG A 15 -27.81 2.26 16.15
C ARG A 15 -26.43 2.21 15.46
N ARG A 16 -26.39 2.53 14.17
CA ARG A 16 -25.16 2.52 13.37
C ARG A 16 -24.08 3.46 13.89
N ASP A 17 -24.47 4.57 14.48
CA ASP A 17 -23.59 5.57 15.09
C ASP A 17 -23.19 5.25 16.55
N GLY A 18 -23.53 4.07 17.05
CA GLY A 18 -23.14 3.57 18.36
C GLY A 18 -21.96 2.61 18.27
N ALA A 19 -20.96 2.78 19.12
CA ALA A 19 -19.85 1.85 19.25
C ALA A 19 -20.30 0.56 19.95
N SER A 20 -19.88 -0.61 19.42
CA SER A 20 -20.22 -1.91 19.98
C SER A 20 -19.08 -2.53 20.78
N HIS A 21 -17.84 -2.26 20.39
CA HIS A 21 -16.64 -2.76 21.06
C HIS A 21 -15.45 -1.83 20.85
N THR A 22 -14.33 -2.17 21.47
CA THR A 22 -13.07 -1.43 21.34
C THR A 22 -12.06 -2.28 20.58
N VAL A 23 -11.27 -1.65 19.72
CA VAL A 23 -10.12 -2.23 19.05
C VAL A 23 -8.84 -1.70 19.65
N SER A 24 -7.80 -2.54 19.74
CA SER A 24 -6.43 -2.16 20.06
C SER A 24 -5.69 -1.89 18.76
N ILE A 25 -4.91 -0.80 18.71
CA ILE A 25 -4.21 -0.33 17.52
C ILE A 25 -2.70 -0.44 17.75
N GLU A 26 -1.98 -0.93 16.75
CA GLU A 26 -0.51 -1.04 16.78
C GLU A 26 0.12 0.36 16.78
N PRO A 27 1.01 0.68 17.75
CA PRO A 27 1.54 2.04 17.96
C PRO A 27 2.29 2.62 16.76
N ASP A 28 3.03 1.79 16.00
CA ASP A 28 3.85 2.23 14.86
C ASP A 28 3.10 2.10 13.51
N SER A 29 1.77 2.05 13.56
CA SER A 29 0.94 1.92 12.35
C SER A 29 0.55 3.26 11.75
N LEU A 30 0.24 3.25 10.44
CA LEU A 30 -0.38 4.38 9.76
C LEU A 30 -1.71 4.74 10.45
N LEU A 31 -2.53 3.73 10.80
CA LEU A 31 -3.78 3.94 11.51
C LEU A 31 -3.55 4.72 12.81
N HIS A 32 -2.57 4.29 13.65
CA HIS A 32 -2.25 4.99 14.89
C HIS A 32 -1.83 6.45 14.64
N SER A 33 -1.02 6.68 13.60
CA SER A 33 -0.58 8.04 13.24
C SER A 33 -1.73 8.97 12.86
N ILE A 34 -2.83 8.42 12.33
CA ILE A 34 -4.03 9.15 11.94
C ILE A 34 -4.93 9.43 13.15
N VAL A 35 -5.26 8.37 13.91
CA VAL A 35 -6.27 8.48 14.98
C VAL A 35 -5.69 8.92 16.33
N GLN A 36 -4.37 8.87 16.51
CA GLN A 36 -3.62 9.35 17.68
C GLN A 36 -4.08 8.72 19.01
N THR A 37 -4.43 7.42 18.96
CA THR A 37 -4.84 6.67 20.16
C THR A 37 -4.51 5.17 20.01
N ASP A 38 -4.15 4.52 21.11
CA ASP A 38 -3.86 3.08 21.16
C ASP A 38 -5.13 2.23 21.11
N THR A 39 -6.29 2.82 21.41
CA THR A 39 -7.57 2.12 21.42
C THR A 39 -8.67 2.98 20.82
N LEU A 40 -9.60 2.37 20.12
CA LEU A 40 -10.70 3.08 19.48
C LEU A 40 -12.01 2.29 19.66
N ALA A 41 -13.06 2.98 20.10
CA ALA A 41 -14.40 2.41 20.17
C ALA A 41 -15.05 2.46 18.77
N VAL A 42 -15.49 1.30 18.26
CA VAL A 42 -15.96 1.15 16.88
C VAL A 42 -17.34 0.50 16.83
N ASN A 43 -18.09 0.77 15.75
CA ASN A 43 -19.29 0.03 15.40
C ASN A 43 -18.95 -1.25 14.62
N SER A 44 -19.90 -2.18 14.51
CA SER A 44 -19.62 -3.46 13.84
C SER A 44 -20.88 -4.01 13.17
N PHE A 45 -20.77 -4.28 11.86
CA PHE A 45 -21.88 -4.76 11.02
C PHE A 45 -21.44 -5.86 10.06
N HIS A 46 -20.46 -6.67 10.48
CA HIS A 46 -19.91 -7.72 9.62
C HIS A 46 -20.13 -9.12 10.22
N HIS A 47 -20.12 -10.12 9.38
CA HIS A 47 -20.19 -11.54 9.72
C HIS A 47 -18.99 -12.32 9.16
N GLN A 48 -18.11 -11.62 8.43
CA GLN A 48 -16.84 -12.13 7.93
C GLN A 48 -15.74 -11.17 8.35
N ALA A 49 -14.54 -11.67 8.50
CA ALA A 49 -13.35 -10.88 8.83
C ALA A 49 -12.12 -11.42 8.09
N VAL A 50 -11.10 -10.62 8.00
CA VAL A 50 -9.79 -11.05 7.51
C VAL A 50 -9.22 -12.07 8.50
N SER A 51 -8.90 -13.29 8.03
CA SER A 51 -8.23 -14.29 8.86
C SER A 51 -6.72 -14.18 8.77
N GLU A 52 -6.23 -13.81 7.56
CA GLU A 52 -4.81 -13.60 7.28
C GLU A 52 -4.70 -12.51 6.21
N PRO A 53 -3.96 -11.42 6.45
CA PRO A 53 -3.70 -10.40 5.44
C PRO A 53 -2.92 -10.98 4.26
N GLY A 54 -3.11 -10.43 3.07
CA GLY A 54 -2.30 -10.76 1.90
C GLY A 54 -0.85 -10.25 2.05
N ASP A 55 0.05 -10.73 1.19
CA ASP A 55 1.51 -10.56 1.28
C ASP A 55 1.99 -9.10 1.44
N LEU A 56 1.23 -8.13 0.93
CA LEU A 56 1.58 -6.71 0.99
C LEU A 56 0.77 -5.92 2.01
N LEU A 57 0.08 -6.63 2.91
CA LEU A 57 -0.74 -6.05 3.97
C LEU A 57 -0.32 -6.60 5.34
N LYS A 58 -0.45 -5.79 6.37
CA LYS A 58 -0.31 -6.19 7.77
C LYS A 58 -1.53 -5.82 8.58
N ALA A 59 -1.88 -6.63 9.56
CA ALA A 59 -2.90 -6.30 10.54
C ALA A 59 -2.38 -5.24 11.50
N VAL A 60 -3.20 -4.21 11.77
CA VAL A 60 -2.82 -3.06 12.63
C VAL A 60 -3.87 -2.70 13.67
N ALA A 61 -5.01 -3.38 13.67
CA ALA A 61 -5.97 -3.28 14.77
C ALA A 61 -6.68 -4.62 14.99
N HIS A 62 -6.96 -4.91 16.26
CA HIS A 62 -7.61 -6.14 16.69
C HIS A 62 -8.67 -5.84 17.75
N SER A 63 -9.79 -6.56 17.69
CA SER A 63 -10.75 -6.63 18.78
C SER A 63 -10.27 -7.57 19.91
N SER A 64 -10.91 -7.53 21.06
CA SER A 64 -10.51 -8.32 22.23
C SER A 64 -10.63 -9.83 22.03
N ASP A 65 -11.43 -10.29 21.05
CA ASP A 65 -11.54 -11.70 20.67
C ASP A 65 -10.57 -12.09 19.53
N GLY A 66 -9.63 -11.19 19.17
CA GLY A 66 -8.55 -11.43 18.23
C GLY A 66 -8.93 -11.32 16.75
N ILE A 67 -10.11 -10.79 16.45
CA ILE A 67 -10.49 -10.50 15.06
C ILE A 67 -9.69 -9.30 14.54
N ILE A 68 -9.17 -9.41 13.31
CA ILE A 68 -8.51 -8.33 12.61
C ILE A 68 -9.56 -7.29 12.21
N GLU A 69 -9.39 -6.08 12.70
CA GLU A 69 -10.30 -4.95 12.47
C GLU A 69 -9.72 -3.87 11.57
N ALA A 70 -8.39 -3.85 11.37
CA ALA A 70 -7.77 -3.00 10.36
C ALA A 70 -6.52 -3.63 9.76
N VAL A 71 -6.26 -3.30 8.50
CA VAL A 71 -5.06 -3.68 7.75
C VAL A 71 -4.50 -2.47 7.03
N GLU A 72 -3.17 -2.42 6.86
CA GLU A 72 -2.50 -1.39 6.08
C GLU A 72 -1.41 -1.98 5.19
N SER A 73 -0.94 -1.20 4.21
CA SER A 73 0.15 -1.63 3.33
C SER A 73 1.46 -1.76 4.09
N THR A 74 2.23 -2.80 3.76
CA THR A 74 3.64 -2.95 4.19
C THR A 74 4.60 -2.13 3.33
N GLU A 75 4.13 -1.59 2.22
CA GLU A 75 4.87 -0.71 1.34
C GLU A 75 4.56 0.77 1.66
N PHE A 76 5.34 1.70 1.08
CA PHE A 76 5.09 3.15 1.17
C PHE A 76 3.88 3.57 0.30
N LYS A 77 2.73 2.97 0.53
CA LYS A 77 1.48 3.29 -0.17
C LYS A 77 0.41 3.66 0.85
N PRO A 78 -0.39 4.71 0.61
CA PRO A 78 -1.46 5.12 1.50
C PRO A 78 -2.68 4.19 1.35
N ILE A 79 -2.51 2.93 1.76
CA ILE A 79 -3.58 1.93 1.75
C ILE A 79 -3.90 1.57 3.19
N LEU A 80 -5.12 1.83 3.59
CA LEU A 80 -5.68 1.51 4.89
C LEU A 80 -7.08 0.93 4.71
N GLY A 81 -7.32 -0.25 5.27
CA GLY A 81 -8.64 -0.87 5.33
C GLY A 81 -9.09 -1.01 6.77
N VAL A 82 -10.33 -0.62 7.06
CA VAL A 82 -10.95 -0.78 8.37
C VAL A 82 -12.21 -1.62 8.26
N GLN A 83 -12.49 -2.46 9.25
CA GLN A 83 -13.63 -3.39 9.27
C GLN A 83 -14.91 -2.70 9.77
N TRP A 84 -14.78 -1.67 10.61
CA TRP A 84 -15.90 -0.85 11.08
C TRP A 84 -16.35 0.17 10.03
N HIS A 85 -17.41 0.90 10.33
CA HIS A 85 -18.03 1.89 9.47
C HIS A 85 -17.83 3.32 10.04
N PRO A 86 -16.69 3.97 9.77
CA PRO A 86 -16.42 5.31 10.30
C PRO A 86 -17.41 6.36 9.78
N GLU A 87 -17.99 6.17 8.59
CA GLU A 87 -18.99 7.09 8.02
C GLU A 87 -20.24 7.22 8.87
N ALA A 88 -20.58 6.19 9.65
CA ALA A 88 -21.75 6.23 10.52
C ALA A 88 -21.61 7.22 11.69
N PHE A 89 -20.37 7.57 12.05
CA PHE A 89 -20.07 8.55 13.10
C PHE A 89 -19.94 9.98 12.59
N PHE A 90 -20.03 10.21 11.29
CA PHE A 90 -19.73 11.51 10.69
C PHE A 90 -20.58 12.66 11.23
N ALA A 91 -21.82 12.40 11.61
CA ALA A 91 -22.71 13.41 12.22
C ALA A 91 -22.36 13.74 13.68
N ARG A 92 -21.46 12.99 14.31
CA ARG A 92 -21.05 13.18 15.70
C ARG A 92 -19.78 14.01 15.78
N GLN A 93 -19.89 15.28 16.09
CA GLN A 93 -18.76 16.21 16.18
C GLN A 93 -17.69 15.82 17.23
N CYS A 94 -18.04 14.98 18.19
CA CYS A 94 -17.12 14.52 19.24
C CYS A 94 -16.23 13.32 18.81
N GLU A 95 -16.53 12.70 17.68
CA GLU A 95 -15.79 11.51 17.18
C GLU A 95 -14.61 11.92 16.27
N THR A 96 -13.65 12.64 16.85
CA THR A 96 -12.52 13.23 16.11
C THR A 96 -11.65 12.19 15.40
N ALA A 97 -11.44 11.01 15.99
CA ALA A 97 -10.68 9.93 15.37
C ALA A 97 -11.33 9.39 14.09
N MET A 98 -12.68 9.32 14.05
CA MET A 98 -13.39 8.90 12.84
C MET A 98 -13.31 9.95 11.74
N HIS A 99 -13.34 11.24 12.10
CA HIS A 99 -13.16 12.33 11.16
C HIS A 99 -11.73 12.38 10.61
N ALA A 100 -10.71 12.12 11.45
CA ALA A 100 -9.32 12.10 11.03
C ALA A 100 -9.03 11.10 9.90
N LEU A 101 -9.74 9.96 9.86
CA LEU A 101 -9.64 9.00 8.74
C LEU A 101 -10.05 9.62 7.40
N PHE A 102 -11.13 10.40 7.39
CA PHE A 102 -11.60 11.07 6.17
C PHE A 102 -10.71 12.27 5.81
N GLU A 103 -10.22 13.00 6.80
CA GLU A 103 -9.28 14.11 6.59
C GLU A 103 -7.98 13.58 5.96
N TRP A 104 -7.44 12.49 6.48
CA TRP A 104 -6.29 11.80 5.90
C TRP A 104 -6.55 11.40 4.45
N LEU A 105 -7.68 10.75 4.15
CA LEU A 105 -8.04 10.34 2.79
C LEU A 105 -8.10 11.52 1.82
N VAL A 106 -8.70 12.64 2.22
CA VAL A 106 -8.77 13.87 1.42
C VAL A 106 -7.38 14.47 1.21
N GLN A 107 -6.53 14.43 2.22
CA GLN A 107 -5.14 14.87 2.15
C GLN A 107 -4.35 14.05 1.13
N GLU A 108 -4.38 12.73 1.23
CA GLU A 108 -3.70 11.82 0.29
C GLU A 108 -4.20 12.01 -1.15
N ALA A 109 -5.51 12.11 -1.34
CA ALA A 109 -6.09 12.37 -2.67
C ALA A 109 -5.64 13.74 -3.24
N THR A 110 -5.48 14.75 -2.38
CA THR A 110 -5.01 16.08 -2.77
C THR A 110 -3.53 16.04 -3.17
N LEU A 111 -2.67 15.39 -2.38
CA LEU A 111 -1.26 15.20 -2.68
C LEU A 111 -1.07 14.44 -4.00
N PHE A 112 -1.81 13.36 -4.19
CA PHE A 112 -1.78 12.58 -5.41
C PHE A 112 -2.18 13.43 -6.64
N ARG A 113 -3.23 14.23 -6.53
CA ARG A 113 -3.66 15.15 -7.60
C ARG A 113 -2.60 16.21 -7.91
N GLN A 114 -1.95 16.77 -6.88
CA GLN A 114 -0.87 17.75 -7.05
C GLN A 114 0.34 17.11 -7.73
N ALA A 115 0.77 15.93 -7.29
CA ALA A 115 1.86 15.19 -7.90
C ALA A 115 1.58 14.92 -9.39
N LYS A 116 0.38 14.44 -9.73
CA LYS A 116 -0.04 14.24 -11.13
C LYS A 116 0.00 15.52 -11.96
N LYS A 117 -0.39 16.65 -11.38
CA LYS A 117 -0.35 17.96 -12.06
C LYS A 117 1.08 18.41 -12.31
N ILE A 118 1.99 18.24 -11.35
CA ILE A 118 3.42 18.56 -11.51
C ILE A 118 4.02 17.69 -12.61
N HIS A 119 3.85 16.38 -12.55
CA HIS A 119 4.34 15.45 -13.57
C HIS A 119 3.77 15.74 -14.96
N ALA A 120 2.52 16.18 -15.06
CA ALA A 120 1.92 16.54 -16.35
C ALA A 120 2.51 17.83 -16.98
N GLY A 121 3.10 18.71 -16.16
CA GLY A 121 3.71 19.97 -16.60
C GLY A 121 5.24 19.97 -16.60
N THR A 122 5.88 18.83 -16.31
CA THR A 122 7.33 18.70 -16.14
C THR A 122 7.82 17.54 -16.98
N ILE A 123 9.00 17.67 -17.59
CA ILE A 123 9.69 16.52 -18.19
C ILE A 123 10.44 15.80 -17.08
N THR A 124 10.14 14.52 -16.93
CA THR A 124 10.81 13.66 -15.93
C THR A 124 11.84 12.77 -16.63
N LEU A 125 13.08 12.77 -16.09
CA LEU A 125 14.20 12.04 -16.63
C LEU A 125 14.85 11.18 -15.54
N ASP A 126 14.94 9.88 -15.80
CA ASP A 126 15.84 8.99 -15.08
C ASP A 126 17.21 8.98 -15.78
N SER A 127 18.23 9.39 -15.05
CA SER A 127 19.59 9.52 -15.59
C SER A 127 20.38 8.22 -15.61
N HIS A 128 19.86 7.11 -15.07
CA HIS A 128 20.58 5.83 -15.02
C HIS A 128 19.61 4.67 -14.83
N CYS A 129 19.42 3.87 -15.88
CA CYS A 129 18.55 2.70 -15.86
C CYS A 129 19.29 1.46 -16.40
N ASP A 130 19.40 0.43 -15.55
CA ASP A 130 20.09 -0.84 -15.85
C ASP A 130 19.19 -1.88 -16.53
N THR A 131 17.98 -1.55 -16.93
CA THR A 131 17.06 -2.47 -17.64
C THR A 131 17.75 -3.18 -18.81
N PRO A 132 18.65 -2.54 -19.61
CA PRO A 132 19.36 -3.21 -20.71
C PRO A 132 20.19 -4.41 -20.30
N MET A 133 20.59 -4.54 -19.03
CA MET A 133 21.33 -5.71 -18.55
C MET A 133 20.55 -7.03 -18.72
N PHE A 134 19.23 -6.94 -18.80
CA PHE A 134 18.33 -8.08 -18.98
C PHE A 134 18.06 -8.41 -20.45
N PHE A 135 18.55 -7.60 -21.40
CA PHE A 135 18.27 -7.76 -22.82
C PHE A 135 19.09 -8.86 -23.50
N GLY A 136 20.10 -9.39 -22.84
CA GLY A 136 20.97 -10.43 -23.39
C GLY A 136 20.58 -11.87 -23.03
N ASP A 137 19.54 -12.05 -22.25
CA ASP A 137 19.09 -13.36 -21.81
C ASP A 137 18.33 -14.05 -22.96
N SER A 138 18.96 -15.07 -23.56
CA SER A 138 18.56 -15.70 -24.83
C SER A 138 17.17 -16.37 -24.84
N GLN A 139 16.45 -16.32 -23.76
CA GLN A 139 15.13 -16.94 -23.58
C GLN A 139 13.97 -15.96 -23.74
N ASP A 140 14.22 -14.65 -23.72
CA ASP A 140 13.16 -13.65 -23.73
C ASP A 140 13.33 -12.67 -24.89
N ASP A 141 12.23 -12.42 -25.61
CA ASP A 141 12.17 -11.36 -26.58
C ASP A 141 12.31 -10.00 -25.89
N VAL A 142 13.41 -9.30 -26.19
CA VAL A 142 13.71 -7.95 -25.68
C VAL A 142 12.53 -7.00 -25.82
N ASN A 143 11.83 -7.06 -26.97
CA ASN A 143 10.65 -6.25 -27.20
C ASN A 143 9.53 -6.59 -26.21
N HIS A 144 9.32 -7.88 -25.92
CA HIS A 144 8.32 -8.31 -24.95
C HIS A 144 8.64 -7.82 -23.53
N MET A 145 9.91 -7.92 -23.10
CA MET A 145 10.34 -7.49 -21.77
C MET A 145 10.18 -5.99 -21.54
N PHE A 146 10.43 -5.17 -22.56
CA PHE A 146 10.34 -3.71 -22.40
C PHE A 146 8.95 -3.15 -22.70
N THR A 147 8.19 -3.76 -23.59
CA THR A 147 6.86 -3.29 -23.98
C THR A 147 5.73 -3.85 -23.12
N THR A 148 5.99 -4.88 -22.33
CA THR A 148 5.00 -5.54 -21.46
C THR A 148 5.38 -5.33 -19.99
N ARG A 149 4.37 -5.10 -19.14
CA ARG A 149 4.60 -5.00 -17.70
C ARG A 149 5.11 -6.33 -17.14
N THR A 150 6.26 -6.31 -16.51
CA THR A 150 6.91 -7.50 -15.93
C THR A 150 7.47 -7.22 -14.54
N SER A 151 7.57 -8.26 -13.72
CA SER A 151 8.25 -8.17 -12.40
C SER A 151 9.79 -8.31 -12.53
N ARG A 152 10.32 -8.71 -13.71
CA ARG A 152 11.76 -8.94 -13.92
C ARG A 152 12.58 -7.65 -13.98
N VAL A 153 11.99 -6.55 -14.46
CA VAL A 153 12.66 -5.25 -14.56
C VAL A 153 11.90 -4.19 -13.77
N LEU A 154 12.61 -3.24 -13.22
CA LEU A 154 12.01 -2.13 -12.50
C LEU A 154 11.40 -1.07 -13.44
N VAL A 155 11.98 -0.91 -14.63
CA VAL A 155 11.56 0.07 -15.64
C VAL A 155 11.18 -0.66 -16.93
N ASP A 156 9.94 -0.52 -17.34
CA ASP A 156 9.37 -0.92 -18.64
C ASP A 156 8.43 0.18 -19.13
N LEU A 157 8.07 0.16 -20.43
CA LEU A 157 7.22 1.21 -21.03
C LEU A 157 5.87 1.39 -20.32
N PRO A 158 5.13 0.33 -19.93
CA PRO A 158 3.91 0.47 -19.14
C PRO A 158 4.15 1.17 -17.79
N LYS A 159 5.24 0.83 -17.08
CA LYS A 159 5.56 1.47 -15.80
C LYS A 159 6.02 2.92 -15.98
N MET A 160 6.81 3.21 -17.03
CA MET A 160 7.17 4.59 -17.40
C MET A 160 5.92 5.42 -17.68
N THR A 161 4.98 4.88 -18.44
CA THR A 161 3.72 5.55 -18.77
C THR A 161 2.89 5.84 -17.52
N ASP A 162 2.71 4.84 -16.66
CA ASP A 162 1.92 4.97 -15.42
C ASP A 162 2.58 5.91 -14.41
N GLY A 163 3.92 5.80 -14.27
CA GLY A 163 4.74 6.67 -13.42
C GLY A 163 5.03 8.04 -14.01
N ARG A 164 4.63 8.27 -15.27
CA ARG A 164 4.92 9.50 -16.05
C ARG A 164 6.42 9.81 -16.07
N LEU A 165 7.23 8.80 -16.35
CA LEU A 165 8.64 8.95 -16.66
C LEU A 165 8.77 9.17 -18.17
N ASP A 166 9.13 10.40 -18.58
CA ASP A 166 9.15 10.80 -19.99
C ASP A 166 10.41 10.32 -20.73
N ALA A 167 11.53 10.20 -20.01
CA ALA A 167 12.79 9.74 -20.57
C ALA A 167 13.60 8.94 -19.55
N SER A 168 14.44 8.03 -20.05
CA SER A 168 15.40 7.30 -19.23
C SER A 168 16.68 7.08 -20.03
N ILE A 169 17.83 7.29 -19.40
CA ILE A 169 19.14 6.95 -19.97
C ILE A 169 19.38 5.46 -19.67
N MET A 170 19.29 4.65 -20.72
CA MET A 170 19.58 3.21 -20.65
C MET A 170 21.09 2.99 -20.61
N VAL A 171 21.55 2.33 -19.57
CA VAL A 171 22.99 2.02 -19.37
C VAL A 171 23.28 0.61 -19.81
N ALA A 172 24.22 0.43 -20.74
CA ALA A 172 24.78 -0.86 -21.07
C ALA A 172 25.99 -1.11 -20.18
N TYR A 173 25.81 -1.91 -19.13
CA TYR A 173 26.89 -2.32 -18.25
C TYR A 173 27.48 -3.65 -18.73
N ILE A 174 28.81 -3.68 -18.87
CA ILE A 174 29.56 -4.88 -19.17
C ILE A 174 30.41 -5.22 -17.94
N PRO A 175 30.20 -6.38 -17.28
CA PRO A 175 31.03 -6.78 -16.16
C PRO A 175 32.50 -6.85 -16.59
N GLN A 176 33.39 -6.21 -15.84
CA GLN A 176 34.80 -6.32 -16.09
C GLN A 176 35.28 -7.73 -15.59
N GLY A 177 35.74 -8.56 -16.51
CA GLY A 177 36.47 -9.78 -16.20
C GLY A 177 37.89 -9.49 -15.71
N GLU A 178 38.65 -10.54 -15.45
CA GLU A 178 40.10 -10.44 -15.16
C GLU A 178 40.80 -9.70 -16.30
N ARG A 179 41.79 -8.83 -15.95
CA ARG A 179 42.61 -8.11 -16.93
C ARG A 179 43.61 -9.07 -17.58
N THR A 180 43.12 -9.99 -18.37
CA THR A 180 43.88 -10.90 -19.22
C THR A 180 43.57 -10.60 -20.67
N ASP A 181 44.43 -11.00 -21.58
CA ASP A 181 44.19 -10.82 -23.02
C ASP A 181 42.90 -11.51 -23.50
N GLU A 182 42.45 -12.55 -22.82
CA GLU A 182 41.17 -13.23 -23.04
C GLU A 182 39.96 -12.47 -22.44
N GLY A 183 40.13 -11.76 -21.31
CA GLY A 183 39.10 -10.97 -20.66
C GLY A 183 38.79 -9.65 -21.39
N ASN A 184 39.65 -9.18 -22.29
CA ASN A 184 39.45 -7.97 -23.10
C ASN A 184 38.67 -8.23 -24.39
N SER A 185 38.28 -9.48 -24.66
CA SER A 185 37.57 -9.89 -25.89
C SER A 185 36.10 -10.26 -25.69
N GLN A 186 35.53 -9.96 -24.50
CA GLN A 186 34.11 -10.13 -24.22
C GLN A 186 33.28 -8.86 -24.46
#